data_04a5760c2ceeb49248e949d8d23d552f
#
_entry.id   04a5760c2ceeb49248e949d8d23d552f
#
_cell.length_a   1.000
_cell.length_b   1.000
_cell.length_c   1.000
_cell.angle_alpha   90.00
_cell.angle_beta   90.00
_cell.angle_gamma   90.00
#
_symmetry.space_group_name_H-M   'P 1'
#
loop_
_entity.id
_entity.type
_entity.pdbx_description
1 polymer ?
#
loop_
_entity_poly.entity_id
_entity_poly.type
_entity_poly.pdbx_seq_one_letter_code
_entity_poly.pdbx_strand_id
1 'polypeptide(L)'
;FSIVRFDFPFVSGGNALVPLDASYNHGLSKKPDLIITKAYSGYLGAANWYTWASPLGAGSNGLTLDSNAAQGSGYFGTIDSTKAEFRFSSNNINGLSGVITYNFRNIDGYQRIGSYIGNGSANGPFIYTGFEPAWLMVKKLSSSEDWVIYDNKRNTTNPRFEFLVANDSDAETGTNASNYPRLDFLSNGFVIKGTDGRVNTNNSSYLFWAIAANPDTTAPTKANSFNTVLYDGTGSAQSITGTG
;
A
#
# COMPACT_ATOMS: atom_id res chain seq x y z
N PHE A 1 3.77 -9.35 7.53
CA PHE A 1 4.20 -9.52 6.13
C PHE A 1 4.89 -10.86 5.92
N SER A 2 5.03 -11.29 4.66
CA SER A 2 5.84 -12.44 4.28
C SER A 2 6.68 -12.15 3.04
N ILE A 3 7.79 -12.85 2.90
CA ILE A 3 8.63 -12.83 1.70
C ILE A 3 8.63 -14.25 1.15
N VAL A 4 8.30 -14.39 -0.13
CA VAL A 4 8.24 -15.70 -0.79
C VAL A 4 9.09 -15.64 -2.05
N ARG A 5 10.00 -16.59 -2.18
CA ARG A 5 10.67 -16.90 -3.42
C ARG A 5 9.86 -17.97 -4.15
N PHE A 6 9.58 -17.72 -5.42
CA PHE A 6 8.88 -18.66 -6.25
C PHE A 6 9.67 -18.90 -7.55
N ASP A 7 10.03 -20.16 -7.78
CA ASP A 7 10.75 -20.58 -8.98
C ASP A 7 9.76 -21.19 -9.99
N PHE A 8 9.83 -20.72 -11.23
CA PHE A 8 9.04 -21.29 -12.32
C PHE A 8 9.71 -22.56 -12.83
N PRO A 9 8.96 -23.63 -13.11
CA PRO A 9 9.52 -24.83 -13.71
C PRO A 9 10.12 -24.48 -15.07
N PHE A 10 11.40 -24.77 -15.23
CA PHE A 10 12.12 -24.55 -16.50
C PHE A 10 11.59 -25.53 -17.56
N VAL A 11 11.07 -25.02 -18.67
CA VAL A 11 10.78 -25.83 -19.86
C VAL A 11 11.97 -25.69 -20.81
N SER A 12 12.78 -26.74 -20.91
CA SER A 12 13.91 -26.78 -21.84
C SER A 12 13.41 -26.73 -23.29
N GLY A 13 13.84 -25.74 -24.05
CA GLY A 13 13.49 -25.65 -25.48
C GLY A 13 13.27 -24.25 -26.04
N GLY A 14 13.76 -23.21 -25.35
CA GLY A 14 13.81 -21.85 -25.91
C GLY A 14 12.52 -21.03 -25.86
N ASN A 15 11.38 -21.66 -25.57
CA ASN A 15 10.12 -20.98 -25.26
C ASN A 15 9.60 -21.52 -23.94
N ALA A 16 9.99 -20.89 -22.84
CA ALA A 16 9.36 -21.19 -21.57
C ALA A 16 7.90 -20.73 -21.64
N LEU A 17 7.00 -21.69 -21.89
CA LEU A 17 5.60 -21.50 -21.59
C LEU A 17 5.49 -21.49 -20.05
N VAL A 18 5.76 -20.34 -19.43
CA VAL A 18 5.32 -20.13 -18.07
C VAL A 18 3.80 -20.30 -18.11
N PRO A 19 3.21 -21.13 -17.25
CA PRO A 19 1.76 -21.17 -17.15
C PRO A 19 1.26 -19.73 -17.05
N LEU A 20 0.29 -19.35 -17.86
CA LEU A 20 -0.29 -18.01 -17.87
C LEU A 20 -0.75 -17.56 -16.47
N ASP A 21 -0.91 -18.50 -15.54
CA ASP A 21 -1.38 -18.35 -14.18
C ASP A 21 -0.47 -19.13 -13.22
N ALA A 22 0.67 -18.57 -12.86
CA ALA A 22 1.54 -19.15 -11.83
C ALA A 22 1.06 -18.72 -10.44
N SER A 23 0.59 -19.64 -9.63
CA SER A 23 0.14 -19.39 -8.26
C SER A 23 1.20 -19.77 -7.24
N TYR A 24 1.33 -18.98 -6.18
CA TYR A 24 2.19 -19.25 -5.04
C TYR A 24 1.42 -19.07 -3.73
N ASN A 25 1.84 -19.79 -2.69
CA ASN A 25 1.35 -19.58 -1.34
C ASN A 25 2.06 -18.37 -0.72
N HIS A 26 1.33 -17.31 -0.42
CA HIS A 26 1.91 -16.07 0.12
C HIS A 26 2.25 -16.13 1.62
N GLY A 27 1.89 -17.19 2.34
CA GLY A 27 2.27 -17.41 3.73
C GLY A 27 1.58 -16.51 4.78
N LEU A 28 0.61 -15.69 4.37
CA LEU A 28 -0.21 -14.91 5.30
C LEU A 28 -1.46 -15.68 5.70
N SER A 29 -1.99 -15.40 6.90
CA SER A 29 -3.23 -16.02 7.40
C SER A 29 -4.52 -15.44 6.80
N LYS A 30 -4.41 -14.38 6.00
CA LYS A 30 -5.51 -13.72 5.27
C LYS A 30 -5.00 -13.19 3.95
N LYS A 31 -5.92 -12.81 3.05
CA LYS A 31 -5.61 -12.14 1.79
C LYS A 31 -4.65 -10.96 2.01
N PRO A 32 -3.58 -10.83 1.20
CA PRO A 32 -2.73 -9.66 1.21
C PRO A 32 -3.51 -8.37 0.88
N ASP A 33 -3.05 -7.25 1.40
CA ASP A 33 -3.52 -5.91 1.01
C ASP A 33 -2.56 -5.24 0.02
N LEU A 34 -1.28 -5.66 0.01
CA LEU A 34 -0.27 -5.20 -0.93
C LEU A 34 0.67 -6.36 -1.26
N ILE A 35 0.97 -6.50 -2.54
CA ILE A 35 1.99 -7.41 -3.08
C ILE A 35 2.96 -6.59 -3.93
N ILE A 36 4.24 -6.71 -3.65
CA ILE A 36 5.32 -6.18 -4.49
C ILE A 36 6.15 -7.36 -4.96
N THR A 37 6.44 -7.44 -6.25
CA THR A 37 7.16 -8.57 -6.82
C THR A 37 8.21 -8.14 -7.83
N LYS A 38 9.31 -8.88 -7.86
CA LYS A 38 10.44 -8.66 -8.76
C LYS A 38 10.99 -9.99 -9.25
N ALA A 39 11.28 -10.09 -10.54
CA ALA A 39 12.10 -11.18 -11.06
C ALA A 39 13.53 -11.06 -10.51
N TYR A 40 14.08 -12.16 -9.99
CA TYR A 40 15.45 -12.18 -9.48
C TYR A 40 16.41 -12.95 -10.41
N SER A 41 15.88 -13.70 -11.38
CA SER A 41 16.66 -14.44 -12.36
C SER A 41 15.92 -14.59 -13.67
N GLY A 42 16.66 -14.73 -14.76
CA GLY A 42 16.14 -14.87 -16.12
C GLY A 42 16.67 -13.83 -17.10
N TYR A 43 16.35 -14.01 -18.38
CA TYR A 43 16.86 -13.19 -19.50
C TYR A 43 16.47 -11.70 -19.41
N LEU A 44 15.48 -11.34 -18.63
CA LEU A 44 15.01 -9.98 -18.51
C LEU A 44 15.61 -9.28 -17.30
N GLY A 45 16.82 -8.78 -17.44
CA GLY A 45 17.41 -7.79 -16.53
C GLY A 45 16.58 -6.51 -16.38
N ALA A 46 15.42 -6.44 -17.01
CA ALA A 46 14.50 -5.32 -17.07
C ALA A 46 13.09 -5.66 -16.59
N ALA A 47 12.90 -6.72 -15.82
CA ALA A 47 11.58 -6.94 -15.23
C ALA A 47 11.26 -5.82 -14.23
N ASN A 48 10.10 -5.17 -14.43
CA ASN A 48 9.62 -4.13 -13.53
C ASN A 48 9.33 -4.67 -12.13
N TRP A 49 9.23 -3.78 -11.16
CA TRP A 49 8.68 -4.06 -9.84
C TRP A 49 7.15 -4.02 -9.92
N TYR A 50 6.53 -5.18 -10.15
CA TYR A 50 5.08 -5.26 -10.24
C TYR A 50 4.44 -5.17 -8.87
N THR A 51 3.36 -4.42 -8.78
CA THR A 51 2.66 -4.13 -7.52
C THR A 51 1.16 -4.33 -7.69
N TRP A 52 0.56 -5.07 -6.77
CA TRP A 52 -0.88 -5.14 -6.60
C TRP A 52 -1.27 -4.65 -5.21
N ALA A 53 -2.41 -3.99 -5.11
CA ALA A 53 -2.97 -3.59 -3.83
C ALA A 53 -4.48 -3.81 -3.80
N SER A 54 -5.04 -4.07 -2.63
CA SER A 54 -6.47 -4.38 -2.46
C SER A 54 -7.42 -3.32 -3.03
N PRO A 55 -7.10 -2.01 -3.02
CA PRO A 55 -7.93 -0.99 -3.68
C PRO A 55 -8.00 -1.08 -5.21
N LEU A 56 -7.10 -1.81 -5.86
CA LEU A 56 -7.15 -2.05 -7.30
C LEU A 56 -8.27 -3.03 -7.71
N GLY A 57 -8.88 -3.69 -6.75
CA GLY A 57 -9.96 -4.66 -6.98
C GLY A 57 -9.48 -6.05 -7.37
N ALA A 58 -10.22 -6.74 -8.24
CA ALA A 58 -9.90 -8.09 -8.67
C ALA A 58 -8.54 -8.14 -9.39
N GLY A 59 -7.85 -9.26 -9.25
CA GLY A 59 -6.42 -9.44 -9.47
C GLY A 59 -5.82 -9.13 -10.84
N SER A 60 -6.59 -8.77 -11.88
CA SER A 60 -6.00 -8.41 -13.17
C SER A 60 -5.32 -7.03 -13.20
N ASN A 61 -5.68 -6.15 -12.28
CA ASN A 61 -5.11 -4.80 -12.21
C ASN A 61 -3.80 -4.78 -11.43
N GLY A 62 -2.86 -3.96 -11.88
CA GLY A 62 -1.58 -3.80 -11.21
C GLY A 62 -0.92 -2.46 -11.55
N LEU A 63 0.16 -2.21 -10.86
CA LEU A 63 1.03 -1.04 -11.01
C LEU A 63 2.46 -1.50 -11.18
N THR A 64 3.33 -0.60 -11.59
CA THR A 64 4.79 -0.79 -11.57
C THR A 64 5.41 0.26 -10.65
N LEU A 65 6.15 -0.19 -9.63
CA LEU A 65 6.74 0.70 -8.62
C LEU A 65 7.91 1.52 -9.19
N ASP A 66 8.57 1.01 -10.21
CA ASP A 66 9.65 1.66 -10.94
C ASP A 66 9.17 2.42 -12.20
N SER A 67 7.89 2.80 -12.25
CA SER A 67 7.31 3.58 -13.34
C SER A 67 6.19 4.48 -12.83
N ASN A 68 6.06 5.65 -13.46
CA ASN A 68 4.96 6.57 -13.21
C ASN A 68 3.64 6.18 -13.89
N ALA A 69 3.59 5.08 -14.65
CA ALA A 69 2.41 4.65 -15.38
C ALA A 69 1.16 4.53 -14.49
N ALA A 70 0.01 4.78 -15.09
CA ALA A 70 -1.28 4.48 -14.48
C ALA A 70 -1.45 2.97 -14.22
N GLN A 71 -2.47 2.59 -13.46
CA GLN A 71 -2.81 1.17 -13.31
C GLN A 71 -3.05 0.53 -14.68
N GLY A 72 -2.51 -0.66 -14.84
CA GLY A 72 -2.69 -1.50 -16.02
C GLY A 72 -3.35 -2.81 -15.67
N SER A 73 -3.65 -3.64 -16.67
CA SER A 73 -4.22 -4.98 -16.51
C SER A 73 -3.22 -6.06 -16.90
N GLY A 74 -3.45 -7.29 -16.42
CA GLY A 74 -2.72 -8.48 -16.87
C GLY A 74 -1.49 -8.85 -16.03
N TYR A 75 -1.28 -8.21 -14.87
CA TYR A 75 -0.12 -8.51 -14.01
C TYR A 75 -0.40 -9.58 -12.95
N PHE A 76 -1.62 -9.64 -12.46
CA PHE A 76 -2.02 -10.55 -11.39
C PHE A 76 -3.30 -11.31 -11.77
N GLY A 77 -3.48 -12.48 -11.20
CA GLY A 77 -4.68 -13.30 -11.30
C GLY A 77 -5.50 -13.27 -10.02
N THR A 78 -5.97 -14.43 -9.61
CA THR A 78 -6.71 -14.58 -8.35
C THR A 78 -5.79 -14.36 -7.17
N ILE A 79 -6.26 -13.57 -6.20
CA ILE A 79 -5.59 -13.36 -4.92
C ILE A 79 -6.61 -13.63 -3.83
N ASP A 80 -6.37 -14.66 -3.02
CA ASP A 80 -7.26 -15.10 -1.95
C ASP A 80 -6.56 -15.12 -0.58
N SER A 81 -7.09 -15.86 0.39
CA SER A 81 -6.52 -15.96 1.74
C SER A 81 -5.28 -16.84 1.83
N THR A 82 -4.95 -17.60 0.80
CA THR A 82 -3.86 -18.58 0.80
C THR A 82 -2.86 -18.39 -0.32
N LYS A 83 -3.35 -18.00 -1.51
CA LYS A 83 -2.57 -17.93 -2.74
C LYS A 83 -2.70 -16.59 -3.43
N ALA A 84 -1.66 -16.25 -4.19
CA ALA A 84 -1.70 -15.18 -5.17
C ALA A 84 -1.18 -15.71 -6.51
N GLU A 85 -1.81 -15.26 -7.61
CA GLU A 85 -1.44 -15.63 -8.97
C GLU A 85 -0.74 -14.47 -9.65
N PHE A 86 0.36 -14.79 -10.35
CA PHE A 86 0.97 -13.92 -11.34
C PHE A 86 0.45 -14.23 -12.72
N ARG A 87 0.14 -13.17 -13.49
CA ARG A 87 -0.13 -13.25 -14.92
C ARG A 87 0.95 -12.49 -15.68
N PHE A 88 1.66 -13.18 -16.53
CA PHE A 88 2.57 -12.54 -17.47
C PHE A 88 1.93 -12.50 -18.85
N SER A 89 1.94 -11.36 -19.50
CA SER A 89 1.59 -11.31 -20.91
C SER A 89 2.64 -12.11 -21.72
N SER A 90 2.19 -12.90 -22.66
CA SER A 90 2.95 -13.91 -23.40
C SER A 90 4.23 -13.44 -24.10
N ASN A 91 4.50 -12.15 -24.16
CA ASN A 91 5.60 -11.58 -24.96
C ASN A 91 6.86 -11.24 -24.15
N ASN A 92 6.86 -11.35 -22.82
CA ASN A 92 7.95 -10.83 -21.98
C ASN A 92 8.56 -11.84 -20.99
N ILE A 93 8.27 -13.13 -21.13
CA ILE A 93 8.66 -14.15 -20.13
C ILE A 93 9.67 -15.17 -20.62
N ASN A 94 10.23 -14.99 -21.79
CA ASN A 94 11.31 -15.87 -22.26
C ASN A 94 12.49 -15.79 -21.28
N GLY A 95 12.65 -16.85 -20.47
CA GLY A 95 13.77 -17.03 -19.58
C GLY A 95 13.59 -16.52 -18.13
N LEU A 96 12.36 -16.18 -17.68
CA LEU A 96 12.12 -15.98 -16.26
C LEU A 96 12.28 -17.32 -15.51
N SER A 97 13.18 -17.39 -14.56
CA SER A 97 13.38 -18.59 -13.74
C SER A 97 12.80 -18.44 -12.33
N GLY A 98 12.54 -17.23 -11.86
CA GLY A 98 11.90 -17.02 -10.57
C GLY A 98 11.67 -15.57 -10.19
N VAL A 99 10.77 -15.40 -9.22
CA VAL A 99 10.41 -14.11 -8.65
C VAL A 99 10.54 -14.14 -7.13
N ILE A 100 10.80 -12.99 -6.56
CA ILE A 100 10.65 -12.75 -5.13
C ILE A 100 9.43 -11.86 -4.91
N THR A 101 8.60 -12.18 -3.92
CA THR A 101 7.37 -11.46 -3.61
C THR A 101 7.38 -11.01 -2.17
N TYR A 102 6.99 -9.78 -1.95
CA TYR A 102 6.80 -9.16 -0.65
C TYR A 102 5.29 -8.97 -0.46
N ASN A 103 4.72 -9.63 0.53
CA ASN A 103 3.28 -9.67 0.77
C ASN A 103 2.98 -9.00 2.10
N PHE A 104 2.16 -7.95 2.07
CA PHE A 104 1.78 -7.17 3.24
C PHE A 104 0.27 -7.23 3.44
N ARG A 105 -0.17 -7.06 4.68
CA ARG A 105 -1.58 -6.89 4.99
C ARG A 105 -1.76 -5.77 6.01
N ASN A 106 -2.96 -5.21 6.04
CA ASN A 106 -3.33 -4.22 7.04
C ASN A 106 -3.23 -4.79 8.45
N ILE A 107 -2.63 -4.02 9.34
CA ILE A 107 -2.50 -4.33 10.77
C ILE A 107 -2.85 -3.04 11.51
N ASP A 108 -3.91 -3.08 12.30
CA ASP A 108 -4.38 -1.94 13.08
C ASP A 108 -3.26 -1.42 13.99
N GLY A 109 -3.10 -0.11 14.05
CA GLY A 109 -2.03 0.54 14.81
C GLY A 109 -0.62 0.40 14.23
N TYR A 110 -0.42 -0.34 13.14
CA TYR A 110 0.91 -0.58 12.56
C TYR A 110 1.04 -0.10 11.12
N GLN A 111 0.19 -0.60 10.21
CA GLN A 111 0.23 -0.20 8.81
C GLN A 111 -1.15 -0.25 8.16
N ARG A 112 -1.37 0.65 7.20
CA ARG A 112 -2.60 0.75 6.43
C ARG A 112 -2.31 0.93 4.95
N ILE A 113 -2.87 0.04 4.14
CA ILE A 113 -2.94 0.15 2.69
C ILE A 113 -4.41 0.48 2.35
N GLY A 114 -4.64 1.49 1.54
CA GLY A 114 -5.98 1.94 1.20
C GLY A 114 -6.00 2.88 0.01
N SER A 115 -7.13 3.49 -0.23
CA SER A 115 -7.31 4.48 -1.30
C SER A 115 -8.09 5.69 -0.83
N TYR A 116 -7.96 6.79 -1.57
CA TYR A 116 -8.78 7.99 -1.40
C TYR A 116 -9.07 8.64 -2.75
N ILE A 117 -10.01 9.56 -2.76
CA ILE A 117 -10.34 10.39 -3.92
C ILE A 117 -9.84 11.81 -3.66
N GLY A 118 -9.07 12.34 -4.60
CA GLY A 118 -8.63 13.73 -4.57
C GLY A 118 -9.80 14.70 -4.83
N ASN A 119 -9.73 15.89 -4.26
CA ASN A 119 -10.75 16.92 -4.44
C ASN A 119 -10.25 18.19 -5.16
N GLY A 120 -8.98 18.21 -5.58
CA GLY A 120 -8.36 19.34 -6.30
C GLY A 120 -8.20 20.62 -5.48
N SER A 121 -8.43 20.57 -4.16
CA SER A 121 -8.40 21.74 -3.28
C SER A 121 -7.23 21.67 -2.30
N ALA A 122 -6.66 22.82 -1.94
CA ALA A 122 -5.70 22.92 -0.83
C ALA A 122 -6.30 22.56 0.53
N ASN A 123 -7.65 22.57 0.66
CA ASN A 123 -8.42 21.91 1.70
C ASN A 123 -8.75 20.47 1.23
N GLY A 124 -7.72 19.65 1.14
CA GLY A 124 -7.81 18.30 0.63
C GLY A 124 -8.52 17.33 1.57
N PRO A 125 -8.73 16.09 1.12
CA PRO A 125 -9.40 15.08 1.93
C PRO A 125 -8.55 14.70 3.15
N PHE A 126 -9.23 14.40 4.26
CA PHE A 126 -8.67 13.69 5.39
C PHE A 126 -8.77 12.18 5.14
N ILE A 127 -7.69 11.46 5.37
CA ILE A 127 -7.61 10.02 5.19
C ILE A 127 -7.29 9.36 6.54
N TYR A 128 -8.22 8.56 7.03
CA TYR A 128 -8.10 7.85 8.29
C TYR A 128 -7.19 6.61 8.13
N THR A 129 -6.17 6.49 8.96
CA THR A 129 -5.30 5.32 9.05
C THR A 129 -5.48 4.54 10.35
N GLY A 130 -5.99 5.18 11.41
CA GLY A 130 -6.07 4.63 12.75
C GLY A 130 -4.82 4.90 13.60
N PHE A 131 -3.84 5.61 13.05
CA PHE A 131 -2.58 5.98 13.71
C PHE A 131 -1.97 7.22 13.06
N GLU A 132 -1.03 7.85 13.73
CA GLU A 132 -0.15 8.88 13.15
C GLU A 132 0.87 8.21 12.23
N PRO A 133 0.95 8.59 10.93
CA PRO A 133 1.96 8.05 10.04
C PRO A 133 3.38 8.54 10.40
N ALA A 134 4.36 7.63 10.31
CA ALA A 134 5.78 8.00 10.23
C ALA A 134 6.26 8.03 8.79
N TRP A 135 5.65 7.20 7.94
CA TRP A 135 5.98 7.03 6.54
C TRP A 135 4.71 6.83 5.72
N LEU A 136 4.68 7.43 4.55
CA LEU A 136 3.54 7.38 3.64
C LEU A 136 4.04 7.34 2.20
N MET A 137 3.54 6.39 1.42
CA MET A 137 3.69 6.36 -0.04
C MET A 137 2.34 6.57 -0.70
N VAL A 138 2.30 7.37 -1.76
CA VAL A 138 1.09 7.68 -2.52
C VAL A 138 1.32 7.47 -4.00
N LYS A 139 0.32 6.90 -4.70
CA LYS A 139 0.30 6.71 -6.15
C LYS A 139 -1.07 7.03 -6.73
N LYS A 140 -1.11 7.87 -7.73
CA LYS A 140 -2.30 8.09 -8.56
C LYS A 140 -2.59 6.86 -9.42
N LEU A 141 -3.85 6.42 -9.46
CA LEU A 141 -4.25 5.20 -10.18
C LEU A 141 -4.73 5.49 -11.60
N SER A 142 -5.37 6.62 -11.83
CA SER A 142 -6.13 6.90 -13.06
C SER A 142 -5.30 7.49 -14.20
N SER A 143 -4.10 7.98 -13.93
CA SER A 143 -3.19 8.53 -14.94
C SER A 143 -1.73 8.42 -14.50
N SER A 144 -0.80 8.68 -15.41
CA SER A 144 0.63 8.69 -15.12
C SER A 144 0.96 9.82 -14.16
N GLU A 145 1.53 9.47 -13.02
CA GLU A 145 2.08 10.37 -11.99
C GLU A 145 3.10 9.57 -11.16
N ASP A 146 4.02 10.23 -10.51
CA ASP A 146 5.05 9.57 -9.72
C ASP A 146 4.52 8.94 -8.44
N TRP A 147 5.27 7.95 -7.94
CA TRP A 147 5.14 7.44 -6.59
C TRP A 147 5.87 8.37 -5.63
N VAL A 148 5.14 9.09 -4.82
CA VAL A 148 5.71 10.05 -3.86
C VAL A 148 5.76 9.45 -2.46
N ILE A 149 6.90 9.67 -1.78
CA ILE A 149 7.16 9.14 -0.43
C ILE A 149 7.42 10.30 0.52
N TYR A 150 6.71 10.30 1.63
CA TYR A 150 6.86 11.24 2.74
C TYR A 150 7.27 10.50 4.00
N ASP A 151 7.97 11.17 4.89
CA ASP A 151 8.24 10.67 6.24
C ASP A 151 8.28 11.81 7.28
N ASN A 152 8.32 11.43 8.55
CA ASN A 152 8.37 12.39 9.66
C ASN A 152 9.78 12.82 10.04
N LYS A 153 10.80 12.46 9.24
CA LYS A 153 12.20 12.83 9.48
C LYS A 153 12.70 13.92 8.55
N ARG A 154 12.24 13.94 7.27
CA ARG A 154 12.53 15.02 6.32
C ARG A 154 11.92 16.33 6.79
N ASN A 155 10.61 16.39 6.89
CA ASN A 155 9.92 17.47 7.56
C ASN A 155 9.45 17.01 8.94
N THR A 156 10.01 17.53 9.99
CA THR A 156 9.64 17.20 11.37
C THR A 156 8.33 17.83 11.83
N THR A 157 7.85 18.85 11.09
CA THR A 157 6.60 19.57 11.35
C THR A 157 5.69 19.56 10.13
N ASN A 158 4.40 19.76 10.33
CA ASN A 158 3.42 19.96 9.26
C ASN A 158 3.49 21.39 8.69
N PRO A 159 3.20 21.61 7.41
CA PRO A 159 2.95 20.58 6.41
C PRO A 159 4.23 19.89 5.98
N ARG A 160 4.12 18.60 5.62
CA ARG A 160 5.19 17.84 5.02
C ARG A 160 5.17 18.07 3.52
N PHE A 161 6.28 18.57 2.98
CA PHE A 161 6.38 18.95 1.58
C PHE A 161 7.64 18.44 0.88
N GLU A 162 8.65 18.02 1.65
CA GLU A 162 9.82 17.33 1.10
C GLU A 162 9.48 15.86 0.88
N PHE A 163 9.76 15.35 -0.31
CA PHE A 163 9.41 14.00 -0.71
C PHE A 163 10.48 13.37 -1.58
N LEU A 164 10.48 12.05 -1.63
CA LEU A 164 11.20 11.25 -2.62
C LEU A 164 10.24 10.70 -3.66
N VAL A 165 10.79 10.38 -4.83
CA VAL A 165 10.10 9.70 -5.93
C VAL A 165 10.66 8.28 -6.03
N ALA A 166 9.81 7.26 -5.85
CA ALA A 166 10.27 5.87 -5.85
C ALA A 166 10.63 5.34 -7.24
N ASN A 167 10.05 5.92 -8.29
CA ASN A 167 10.24 5.52 -9.69
C ASN A 167 11.26 6.37 -10.44
N ASP A 168 11.97 7.25 -9.77
CA ASP A 168 12.99 8.12 -10.36
C ASP A 168 14.26 8.16 -9.50
N SER A 169 15.37 8.53 -10.11
CA SER A 169 16.66 8.75 -9.44
C SER A 169 16.88 10.19 -8.99
N ASP A 170 15.87 11.03 -9.11
CA ASP A 170 15.94 12.44 -8.70
C ASP A 170 16.23 12.56 -7.20
N ALA A 171 16.97 13.61 -6.87
CA ALA A 171 17.22 13.97 -5.49
C ALA A 171 15.92 14.37 -4.79
N GLU A 172 15.94 14.33 -3.46
CA GLU A 172 14.88 14.86 -2.63
C GLU A 172 14.46 16.26 -3.09
N THR A 173 13.17 16.49 -3.21
CA THR A 173 12.61 17.73 -3.69
C THR A 173 11.33 18.08 -2.92
N GLY A 174 10.97 19.34 -2.97
CA GLY A 174 9.71 19.82 -2.38
C GLY A 174 9.75 21.32 -2.08
N THR A 175 8.59 21.90 -1.95
CA THR A 175 8.41 23.28 -1.49
C THR A 175 7.06 23.42 -0.79
N ASN A 176 7.00 24.29 0.20
CA ASN A 176 5.78 24.58 0.96
C ASN A 176 4.78 25.47 0.18
N ALA A 177 4.65 25.29 -1.12
CA ALA A 177 3.67 25.98 -1.94
C ALA A 177 2.41 25.11 -2.12
N SER A 178 1.23 25.72 -2.20
CA SER A 178 -0.05 24.99 -2.29
C SER A 178 -0.23 24.19 -3.58
N ASN A 179 0.48 24.55 -4.63
CA ASN A 179 0.51 23.84 -5.91
C ASN A 179 1.52 22.68 -5.95
N TYR A 180 2.22 22.41 -4.85
CA TYR A 180 3.12 21.26 -4.70
C TYR A 180 2.45 20.14 -3.89
N PRO A 181 2.93 18.89 -4.03
CA PRO A 181 2.43 17.78 -3.23
C PRO A 181 2.85 17.99 -1.78
N ARG A 182 1.90 18.24 -0.90
CA ARG A 182 2.09 18.44 0.54
C ARG A 182 0.92 17.93 1.33
N LEU A 183 1.18 17.56 2.57
CA LEU A 183 0.19 16.99 3.47
C LEU A 183 0.57 17.21 4.94
N ASP A 184 -0.39 17.01 5.84
CA ASP A 184 -0.15 16.98 7.28
C ASP A 184 -0.31 15.54 7.79
N PHE A 185 0.60 15.09 8.64
CA PHE A 185 0.41 13.90 9.46
C PHE A 185 -0.32 14.28 10.75
N LEU A 186 -1.37 13.52 11.06
CA LEU A 186 -2.23 13.74 12.24
C LEU A 186 -2.23 12.47 13.10
N SER A 187 -2.68 12.58 14.34
CA SER A 187 -2.68 11.48 15.31
C SER A 187 -3.42 10.20 14.86
N ASN A 188 -4.32 10.31 13.89
CA ASN A 188 -5.14 9.19 13.42
C ASN A 188 -5.24 9.08 11.89
N GLY A 189 -4.34 9.77 11.16
CA GLY A 189 -4.34 9.78 9.70
C GLY A 189 -3.50 10.88 9.09
N PHE A 190 -3.86 11.26 7.88
CA PHE A 190 -3.22 12.38 7.18
C PHE A 190 -4.25 13.19 6.39
N VAL A 191 -3.93 14.45 6.12
CA VAL A 191 -4.76 15.33 5.30
C VAL A 191 -3.93 15.93 4.18
N ILE A 192 -4.46 15.92 2.97
CA ILE A 192 -3.81 16.53 1.80
C ILE A 192 -3.96 18.05 1.88
N LYS A 193 -2.86 18.76 1.65
CA LYS A 193 -2.80 20.23 1.73
C LYS A 193 -2.38 20.89 0.41
N GLY A 194 -2.01 20.09 -0.59
CA GLY A 194 -1.62 20.55 -1.92
C GLY A 194 -2.67 20.26 -2.99
N THR A 195 -2.56 20.94 -4.12
CA THR A 195 -3.41 20.71 -5.31
C THR A 195 -2.68 19.93 -6.41
N ASP A 196 -1.44 19.52 -6.17
CA ASP A 196 -0.58 18.82 -7.12
C ASP A 196 -1.20 17.49 -7.58
N GLY A 197 -1.02 17.17 -8.86
CA GLY A 197 -1.58 15.99 -9.52
C GLY A 197 -1.14 14.65 -8.91
N ARG A 198 0.07 14.60 -8.33
CA ARG A 198 0.62 13.40 -7.66
C ARG A 198 -0.17 12.99 -6.43
N VAL A 199 -0.92 13.92 -5.80
CA VAL A 199 -1.65 13.65 -4.55
C VAL A 199 -3.10 14.09 -4.55
N ASN A 200 -3.57 15.03 -5.43
CA ASN A 200 -4.89 15.64 -5.23
C ASN A 200 -5.60 16.13 -6.50
N THR A 201 -5.47 15.49 -7.63
CA THR A 201 -6.35 15.83 -8.78
C THR A 201 -7.81 15.55 -8.42
N ASN A 202 -8.69 16.48 -8.76
CA ASN A 202 -10.12 16.35 -8.51
C ASN A 202 -10.70 15.06 -9.13
N ASN A 203 -11.51 14.33 -8.36
CA ASN A 203 -12.15 13.07 -8.73
C ASN A 203 -11.18 11.94 -9.17
N SER A 204 -9.89 12.05 -8.87
CA SER A 204 -8.91 10.99 -9.16
C SER A 204 -8.72 10.07 -7.95
N SER A 205 -8.57 8.78 -8.24
CA SER A 205 -8.28 7.76 -7.21
C SER A 205 -6.78 7.65 -6.97
N TYR A 206 -6.43 7.51 -5.71
CA TYR A 206 -5.07 7.34 -5.20
C TYR A 206 -4.95 6.11 -4.33
N LEU A 207 -3.89 5.34 -4.52
CA LEU A 207 -3.42 4.32 -3.58
C LEU A 207 -2.55 5.00 -2.54
N PHE A 208 -2.65 4.56 -1.29
CA PHE A 208 -1.67 4.89 -0.25
C PHE A 208 -1.22 3.67 0.54
N TRP A 209 0.00 3.72 1.04
CA TRP A 209 0.54 2.82 2.05
C TRP A 209 1.18 3.66 3.15
N ALA A 210 0.65 3.54 4.37
CA ALA A 210 1.09 4.25 5.56
C ALA A 210 1.64 3.28 6.60
N ILE A 211 2.71 3.70 7.30
CA ILE A 211 3.31 2.99 8.43
C ILE A 211 3.28 3.91 9.65
N ALA A 212 2.92 3.37 10.81
CA ALA A 212 2.74 4.11 12.06
C ALA A 212 4.04 4.69 12.63
N ALA A 213 3.94 5.87 13.25
CA ALA A 213 5.04 6.50 13.97
C ALA A 213 5.39 5.75 15.27
N ASN A 214 4.35 5.29 15.96
CA ASN A 214 4.47 4.49 17.18
C ASN A 214 3.59 3.24 17.02
N PRO A 215 4.10 2.20 16.34
CA PRO A 215 3.31 1.02 16.10
C PRO A 215 2.96 0.33 17.42
N ASP A 216 1.66 0.11 17.64
CA ASP A 216 1.22 -0.75 18.73
C ASP A 216 1.53 -2.20 18.34
N THR A 217 2.52 -2.78 18.98
CA THR A 217 2.95 -4.17 18.77
C THR A 217 2.21 -5.14 19.71
N THR A 218 1.45 -4.62 20.65
CA THR A 218 0.57 -5.43 21.48
C THR A 218 -0.71 -5.76 20.71
N ALA A 219 -0.92 -7.04 20.43
CA ALA A 219 -2.20 -7.48 19.89
C ALA A 219 -3.31 -7.11 20.91
N PRO A 220 -4.36 -6.35 20.49
CA PRO A 220 -5.46 -6.07 21.39
C PRO A 220 -6.07 -7.40 21.84
N THR A 221 -6.03 -7.67 23.15
CA THR A 221 -6.75 -8.81 23.70
C THR A 221 -8.25 -8.48 23.71
N LYS A 222 -9.09 -9.49 23.47
CA LYS A 222 -10.55 -9.31 23.56
C LYS A 222 -11.00 -8.60 24.85
N ALA A 223 -10.28 -8.81 25.95
CA ALA A 223 -10.54 -8.21 27.24
C ALA A 223 -10.30 -6.68 27.28
N ASN A 224 -9.44 -6.16 26.38
CA ASN A 224 -9.06 -4.73 26.39
C ASN A 224 -9.73 -3.92 25.27
N SER A 225 -10.49 -4.58 24.37
CA SER A 225 -11.05 -3.91 23.18
C SER A 225 -12.46 -3.38 23.40
N PHE A 226 -13.24 -4.02 24.27
CA PHE A 226 -14.61 -3.62 24.60
C PHE A 226 -15.07 -4.36 25.84
N ASN A 227 -15.61 -3.63 26.82
CA ASN A 227 -16.18 -4.20 28.03
C ASN A 227 -17.60 -3.67 28.26
N THR A 228 -18.53 -4.57 28.54
CA THR A 228 -19.90 -4.24 28.93
C THR A 228 -20.13 -4.62 30.38
N VAL A 229 -20.64 -3.69 31.16
CA VAL A 229 -20.99 -3.93 32.53
C VAL A 229 -22.51 -3.76 32.71
N LEU A 230 -23.16 -4.80 33.21
CA LEU A 230 -24.56 -4.74 33.65
C LEU A 230 -24.60 -4.21 35.07
N TYR A 231 -25.49 -3.29 35.36
CA TYR A 231 -25.71 -2.77 36.68
C TYR A 231 -27.21 -2.59 36.98
N ASP A 232 -27.57 -2.74 38.22
CA ASP A 232 -28.93 -2.47 38.69
C ASP A 232 -29.01 -1.02 39.18
N GLY A 233 -30.00 -0.27 38.65
CA GLY A 233 -30.26 1.10 39.06
C GLY A 233 -30.80 1.11 40.53
N THR A 234 -30.17 1.89 41.39
CA THR A 234 -30.58 2.00 42.80
C THR A 234 -31.43 3.25 43.08
N GLY A 235 -31.71 4.09 42.11
CA GLY A 235 -32.40 5.37 42.24
C GLY A 235 -31.55 6.47 42.89
N SER A 236 -30.29 6.22 43.16
CA SER A 236 -29.32 7.16 43.73
C SER A 236 -27.98 7.10 42.97
N ALA A 237 -27.11 8.08 43.21
CA ALA A 237 -25.79 8.09 42.58
C ALA A 237 -24.97 6.85 42.98
N GLN A 238 -24.42 6.14 42.01
CA GLN A 238 -23.58 4.96 42.21
C GLN A 238 -22.36 4.98 41.29
N SER A 239 -21.29 4.34 41.72
CA SER A 239 -20.08 4.17 40.93
C SER A 239 -20.14 2.80 40.21
N ILE A 240 -19.99 2.80 38.91
CA ILE A 240 -19.91 1.58 38.10
C ILE A 240 -18.44 1.28 37.86
N THR A 241 -18.00 0.13 38.40
CA THR A 241 -16.61 -0.34 38.28
C THR A 241 -16.50 -1.45 37.23
N GLY A 242 -15.30 -1.73 36.74
CA GLY A 242 -15.06 -2.78 35.75
C GLY A 242 -15.31 -2.35 34.32
N THR A 243 -15.30 -1.06 34.03
CA THR A 243 -15.42 -0.51 32.65
C THR A 243 -14.11 -0.47 31.86
N GLY A 244 -12.99 -0.99 32.40
CA GLY A 244 -11.67 -1.04 31.76
C GLY A 244 -10.64 -0.16 32.44
#